data_bda2c8dfd16ee7105633dd486dcf1e26
#
_entry.id   bda2c8dfd16ee7105633dd486dcf1e26
#
_cell.length_a   1.000
_cell.length_b   1.000
_cell.length_c   1.000
_cell.angle_alpha   90.00
_cell.angle_beta   90.00
_cell.angle_gamma   90.00
#
_symmetry.space_group_name_H-M   'P 1'
#
loop_
_entity.id
_entity.type
_entity.pdbx_description
1 polymer ?
#
loop_
_entity_poly.entity_id
_entity_poly.type
_entity_poly.pdbx_seq_one_letter_code
_entity_poly.pdbx_strand_id
1 'polypeptide(L)'
;LQSLRTKKWFIEVDEFDQKERLLLNFGHTFGHAMEAGTDFGISHGIGVGLGMLVANEYAKRQGNLTSDGLARVEHLGSHVKALLGTGASSVQASLPAIDLGLVMDKFDHDKKHQPGSYRIIVPRGDGGLELISVPKSDKARCDFVAAFEAALGQIPWPFSRPERAALAS
;
A
#
# COMPACT_ATOMS: atom_id res chain seq x y z
N LEU A 1 -24.71 -5.95 -2.46
CA LEU A 1 -25.03 -7.30 -1.93
C LEU A 1 -23.78 -8.21 -1.90
N GLN A 2 -22.95 -8.23 -2.95
CA GLN A 2 -21.76 -9.06 -3.03
C GLN A 2 -20.68 -8.68 -2.00
N SER A 3 -20.42 -7.40 -1.80
CA SER A 3 -19.49 -6.88 -0.78
C SER A 3 -19.90 -7.24 0.65
N LEU A 4 -21.19 -7.23 0.97
CA LEU A 4 -21.71 -7.64 2.28
C LEU A 4 -21.55 -9.14 2.51
N ARG A 5 -21.75 -9.98 1.47
CA ARG A 5 -21.54 -11.43 1.55
C ARG A 5 -20.07 -11.77 1.79
N THR A 6 -19.16 -11.08 1.09
CA THR A 6 -17.72 -11.26 1.29
C THR A 6 -17.31 -10.86 2.71
N LYS A 7 -17.75 -9.69 3.20
CA LYS A 7 -17.50 -9.28 4.58
C LYS A 7 -18.05 -10.27 5.61
N LYS A 8 -19.27 -10.77 5.38
CA LYS A 8 -19.89 -11.77 6.26
C LYS A 8 -19.02 -13.03 6.36
N TRP A 9 -18.54 -13.55 5.23
CA TRP A 9 -17.67 -14.72 5.23
C TRP A 9 -16.40 -14.51 6.07
N PHE A 10 -15.72 -13.35 5.92
CA PHE A 10 -14.55 -13.05 6.73
C PHE A 10 -14.84 -12.95 8.23
N ILE A 11 -16.00 -12.42 8.60
CA ILE A 11 -16.43 -12.34 10.01
C ILE A 11 -16.70 -13.74 10.57
N GLU A 12 -17.33 -14.60 9.78
CA GLU A 12 -17.64 -15.99 10.20
C GLU A 12 -16.38 -16.86 10.34
N VAL A 13 -15.36 -16.64 9.50
CA VAL A 13 -14.09 -17.40 9.52
C VAL A 13 -13.11 -16.86 10.57
N ASP A 14 -13.12 -15.54 10.83
CA ASP A 14 -12.19 -14.87 11.74
C ASP A 14 -12.88 -13.74 12.51
N GLU A 15 -13.69 -14.13 13.50
CA GLU A 15 -14.47 -13.18 14.32
C GLU A 15 -13.59 -12.15 15.04
N PHE A 16 -12.38 -12.57 15.47
CA PHE A 16 -11.48 -11.77 16.28
C PHE A 16 -10.40 -11.02 15.51
N ASP A 17 -10.47 -10.98 14.16
CA ASP A 17 -9.54 -10.23 13.31
C ASP A 17 -8.05 -10.63 13.52
N GLN A 18 -7.81 -11.93 13.65
CA GLN A 18 -6.46 -12.45 13.95
C GLN A 18 -5.75 -13.08 12.75
N LYS A 19 -6.48 -13.43 11.70
CA LYS A 19 -5.98 -14.18 10.53
C LYS A 19 -6.54 -13.63 9.22
N GLU A 20 -7.50 -14.34 8.62
CA GLU A 20 -8.03 -14.07 7.27
C GLU A 20 -8.66 -12.70 7.16
N ARG A 21 -9.33 -12.23 8.20
CA ARG A 21 -9.97 -10.91 8.22
C ARG A 21 -8.96 -9.77 8.17
N LEU A 22 -7.74 -9.99 8.70
CA LEU A 22 -6.66 -9.00 8.57
C LEU A 22 -6.35 -8.66 7.11
N LEU A 23 -6.55 -9.61 6.18
CA LEU A 23 -6.30 -9.41 4.75
C LEU A 23 -7.23 -8.35 4.12
N LEU A 24 -8.37 -8.05 4.77
CA LEU A 24 -9.24 -6.94 4.37
C LEU A 24 -8.54 -5.57 4.51
N ASN A 25 -7.45 -5.51 5.25
CA ASN A 25 -6.61 -4.32 5.38
C ASN A 25 -5.54 -4.21 4.28
N PHE A 26 -5.64 -4.97 3.17
CA PHE A 26 -4.74 -4.83 2.03
C PHE A 26 -4.71 -3.39 1.53
N GLY A 27 -3.53 -2.83 1.36
CA GLY A 27 -3.32 -1.43 1.01
C GLY A 27 -3.44 -0.41 2.16
N HIS A 28 -4.07 -0.76 3.29
CA HIS A 28 -4.35 0.21 4.35
C HIS A 28 -3.09 0.74 5.05
N THR A 29 -2.09 -0.08 5.31
CA THR A 29 -0.86 0.36 6.00
C THR A 29 -0.13 1.44 5.19
N PHE A 30 0.03 1.23 3.90
CA PHE A 30 0.62 2.22 2.98
C PHE A 30 -0.33 3.40 2.73
N GLY A 31 -1.63 3.13 2.62
CA GLY A 31 -2.66 4.15 2.41
C GLY A 31 -2.75 5.15 3.57
N HIS A 32 -2.81 4.65 4.80
CA HIS A 32 -2.84 5.50 6.00
C HIS A 32 -1.59 6.37 6.13
N ALA A 33 -0.41 5.85 5.73
CA ALA A 33 0.80 6.65 5.71
C ALA A 33 0.69 7.82 4.73
N MET A 34 0.09 7.61 3.55
CA MET A 34 -0.15 8.67 2.58
C MET A 34 -1.21 9.67 3.04
N GLU A 35 -2.30 9.18 3.63
CA GLU A 35 -3.32 10.05 4.25
C GLU A 35 -2.69 10.97 5.32
N ALA A 36 -1.95 10.40 6.25
CA ALA A 36 -1.30 11.15 7.32
C ALA A 36 -0.16 12.04 6.83
N GLY A 37 0.61 11.59 5.84
CA GLY A 37 1.71 12.35 5.22
C GLY A 37 1.24 13.55 4.39
N THR A 38 -0.04 13.58 4.01
CA THR A 38 -0.69 14.70 3.28
C THR A 38 -1.66 15.48 4.15
N ASP A 39 -1.57 15.34 5.47
CA ASP A 39 -2.48 15.96 6.44
C ASP A 39 -3.97 15.69 6.10
N PHE A 40 -4.26 14.44 5.74
CA PHE A 40 -5.57 13.96 5.31
C PHE A 40 -6.15 14.68 4.07
N GLY A 41 -5.28 15.27 3.25
CA GLY A 41 -5.64 15.85 1.96
C GLY A 41 -6.03 14.79 0.91
N ILE A 42 -5.70 13.51 1.16
CA ILE A 42 -6.12 12.36 0.35
C ILE A 42 -7.24 11.62 1.07
N SER A 43 -8.36 11.36 0.38
CA SER A 43 -9.45 10.59 0.98
C SER A 43 -9.06 9.13 1.21
N HIS A 44 -9.63 8.50 2.25
CA HIS A 44 -9.33 7.12 2.65
C HIS A 44 -9.37 6.11 1.49
N GLY A 45 -10.42 6.14 0.67
CA GLY A 45 -10.55 5.21 -0.46
C GLY A 45 -9.45 5.36 -1.51
N ILE A 46 -9.01 6.60 -1.77
CA ILE A 46 -7.88 6.90 -2.65
C ILE A 46 -6.57 6.42 -2.00
N GLY A 47 -6.36 6.75 -0.73
CA GLY A 47 -5.19 6.29 0.04
C GLY A 47 -5.05 4.77 0.00
N VAL A 48 -6.13 4.03 0.26
CA VAL A 48 -6.13 2.56 0.19
C VAL A 48 -5.82 2.05 -1.22
N GLY A 49 -6.41 2.64 -2.26
CA GLY A 49 -6.12 2.29 -3.66
C GLY A 49 -4.63 2.48 -4.01
N LEU A 50 -4.06 3.62 -3.65
CA LEU A 50 -2.63 3.88 -3.80
C LEU A 50 -1.79 2.88 -3.01
N GLY A 51 -2.18 2.59 -1.79
CA GLY A 51 -1.52 1.61 -0.93
C GLY A 51 -1.54 0.19 -1.48
N MET A 52 -2.59 -0.21 -2.20
CA MET A 52 -2.62 -1.48 -2.94
C MET A 52 -1.58 -1.50 -4.05
N LEU A 53 -1.41 -0.39 -4.79
CA LEU A 53 -0.36 -0.30 -5.82
C LEU A 53 1.04 -0.39 -5.21
N VAL A 54 1.28 0.27 -4.07
CA VAL A 54 2.57 0.18 -3.35
C VAL A 54 2.85 -1.25 -2.90
N ALA A 55 1.87 -1.94 -2.31
CA ALA A 55 2.02 -3.33 -1.90
C ALA A 55 2.33 -4.27 -3.09
N ASN A 56 1.71 -4.02 -4.24
CA ASN A 56 1.98 -4.75 -5.48
C ASN A 56 3.41 -4.52 -5.97
N GLU A 57 3.88 -3.26 -5.99
CA GLU A 57 5.25 -2.93 -6.41
C GLU A 57 6.30 -3.50 -5.45
N TYR A 58 6.01 -3.48 -4.15
CA TYR A 58 6.87 -4.12 -3.16
C TYR A 58 6.99 -5.63 -3.44
N ALA A 59 5.87 -6.34 -3.63
CA ALA A 59 5.89 -7.78 -3.92
C ALA A 59 6.64 -8.13 -5.21
N LYS A 60 6.46 -7.35 -6.28
CA LYS A 60 7.23 -7.51 -7.53
C LYS A 60 8.73 -7.38 -7.29
N ARG A 61 9.16 -6.40 -6.51
CA ARG A 61 10.57 -6.14 -6.20
C ARG A 61 11.21 -7.25 -5.38
N GLN A 62 10.44 -7.95 -4.54
CA GLN A 62 10.95 -9.11 -3.79
C GLN A 62 11.25 -10.32 -4.71
N GLY A 63 10.71 -10.35 -5.92
CA GLY A 63 11.00 -11.37 -6.93
C GLY A 63 10.41 -12.75 -6.65
N ASN A 64 9.48 -12.86 -5.70
CA ASN A 64 8.91 -14.15 -5.25
C ASN A 64 7.60 -14.53 -5.96
N LEU A 65 7.12 -13.69 -6.89
CA LEU A 65 5.88 -13.96 -7.63
C LEU A 65 6.11 -14.98 -8.74
N THR A 66 5.21 -15.96 -8.82
CA THR A 66 5.13 -16.84 -10.00
C THR A 66 4.56 -16.07 -11.20
N SER A 67 4.61 -16.64 -12.39
CA SER A 67 4.00 -16.03 -13.59
C SER A 67 2.52 -15.73 -13.41
N ASP A 68 1.78 -16.67 -12.80
CA ASP A 68 0.36 -16.51 -12.53
C ASP A 68 0.11 -15.46 -11.42
N GLY A 69 0.96 -15.45 -10.40
CA GLY A 69 0.92 -14.46 -9.34
C GLY A 69 1.16 -13.05 -9.87
N LEU A 70 2.15 -12.89 -10.74
CA LEU A 70 2.43 -11.62 -11.40
C LEU A 70 1.24 -11.14 -12.24
N ALA A 71 0.65 -12.03 -13.05
CA ALA A 71 -0.52 -11.70 -13.88
C ALA A 71 -1.71 -11.22 -13.01
N ARG A 72 -1.95 -11.87 -11.86
CA ARG A 72 -3.01 -11.45 -10.92
C ARG A 72 -2.73 -10.08 -10.29
N VAL A 73 -1.51 -9.84 -9.89
CA VAL A 73 -1.07 -8.56 -9.31
C VAL A 73 -1.20 -7.43 -10.33
N GLU A 74 -0.82 -7.66 -11.58
CA GLU A 74 -0.96 -6.69 -12.67
C GLU A 74 -2.43 -6.42 -13.03
N HIS A 75 -3.23 -7.47 -13.07
CA HIS A 75 -4.67 -7.36 -13.31
C HIS A 75 -5.35 -6.49 -12.24
N LEU A 76 -5.10 -6.77 -10.96
CA LEU A 76 -5.61 -5.95 -9.85
C LEU A 76 -5.10 -4.51 -9.96
N GLY A 77 -3.81 -4.32 -10.22
CA GLY A 77 -3.21 -2.99 -10.38
C GLY A 77 -3.86 -2.18 -11.50
N SER A 78 -4.21 -2.82 -12.62
CA SER A 78 -4.91 -2.18 -13.73
C SER A 78 -6.31 -1.68 -13.33
N HIS A 79 -7.05 -2.48 -12.57
CA HIS A 79 -8.37 -2.09 -12.06
C HIS A 79 -8.28 -0.94 -11.07
N VAL A 80 -7.34 -1.00 -10.13
CA VAL A 80 -7.12 0.09 -9.16
C VAL A 80 -6.75 1.39 -9.88
N LYS A 81 -5.85 1.34 -10.85
CA LYS A 81 -5.48 2.52 -11.66
C LYS A 81 -6.66 3.10 -12.44
N ALA A 82 -7.50 2.24 -13.02
CA ALA A 82 -8.70 2.68 -13.72
C ALA A 82 -9.69 3.39 -12.78
N LEU A 83 -9.89 2.86 -11.57
CA LEU A 83 -10.74 3.49 -10.56
C LEU A 83 -10.18 4.83 -10.09
N LEU A 84 -8.87 4.93 -9.86
CA LEU A 84 -8.19 6.16 -9.48
C LEU A 84 -8.24 7.19 -10.62
N GLY A 85 -8.10 6.75 -11.88
CA GLY A 85 -8.14 7.60 -13.06
C GLY A 85 -9.54 8.19 -13.36
N THR A 86 -10.60 7.42 -13.16
CA THR A 86 -11.99 7.90 -13.40
C THR A 86 -12.47 8.90 -12.35
N GLY A 87 -11.93 8.83 -11.13
CA GLY A 87 -12.18 9.82 -10.07
C GLY A 87 -11.28 11.06 -10.15
N ALA A 88 -10.24 10.99 -10.95
CA ALA A 88 -9.11 11.92 -10.88
C ALA A 88 -9.35 13.28 -11.56
N SER A 89 -10.23 13.40 -12.54
CA SER A 89 -10.37 14.66 -13.28
C SER A 89 -10.89 15.83 -12.43
N SER A 90 -11.73 15.57 -11.45
CA SER A 90 -12.20 16.59 -10.49
C SER A 90 -11.38 16.63 -9.20
N VAL A 91 -10.73 15.52 -8.85
CA VAL A 91 -9.97 15.33 -7.60
C VAL A 91 -8.48 15.70 -7.80
N GLN A 92 -7.91 15.44 -8.99
CA GLN A 92 -6.51 15.75 -9.31
C GLN A 92 -6.16 17.25 -9.20
N ALA A 93 -7.10 18.14 -9.51
CA ALA A 93 -6.86 19.59 -9.43
C ALA A 93 -6.73 20.13 -7.99
N SER A 94 -7.11 19.33 -6.98
CA SER A 94 -7.12 19.75 -5.57
C SER A 94 -6.27 18.85 -4.65
N LEU A 95 -5.57 17.84 -5.22
CA LEU A 95 -4.78 16.93 -4.40
C LEU A 95 -3.43 17.55 -4.02
N PRO A 96 -3.05 17.45 -2.75
CA PRO A 96 -1.74 17.90 -2.30
C PRO A 96 -0.64 17.06 -2.95
N ALA A 97 0.51 17.68 -3.22
CA ALA A 97 1.71 16.94 -3.60
C ALA A 97 2.09 15.96 -2.47
N ILE A 98 2.41 14.72 -2.84
CA ILE A 98 2.84 13.71 -1.88
C ILE A 98 4.33 13.89 -1.60
N ASP A 99 4.68 14.23 -0.36
CA ASP A 99 6.06 14.20 0.12
C ASP A 99 6.37 12.82 0.69
N LEU A 100 7.22 12.06 -0.02
CA LEU A 100 7.59 10.71 0.40
C LEU A 100 8.41 10.68 1.69
N GLY A 101 9.10 11.75 2.04
CA GLY A 101 9.80 11.87 3.33
C GLY A 101 8.80 11.86 4.49
N LEU A 102 7.76 12.71 4.40
CA LEU A 102 6.67 12.74 5.38
C LEU A 102 5.87 11.43 5.41
N VAL A 103 5.57 10.87 4.23
CA VAL A 103 4.85 9.58 4.15
C VAL A 103 5.65 8.47 4.84
N MET A 104 6.95 8.38 4.61
CA MET A 104 7.80 7.38 5.26
C MET A 104 7.91 7.59 6.77
N ASP A 105 7.97 8.84 7.24
CA ASP A 105 7.92 9.12 8.66
C ASP A 105 6.61 8.61 9.31
N LYS A 106 5.46 8.86 8.67
CA LYS A 106 4.17 8.33 9.14
C LYS A 106 4.09 6.81 9.06
N PHE A 107 4.66 6.21 8.01
CA PHE A 107 4.74 4.76 7.85
C PHE A 107 5.56 4.12 8.97
N ASP A 108 6.74 4.67 9.28
CA ASP A 108 7.63 4.15 10.32
C ASP A 108 6.97 4.14 11.72
N HIS A 109 6.06 5.08 11.97
CA HIS A 109 5.36 5.27 13.25
C HIS A 109 3.93 4.67 13.28
N ASP A 110 3.50 3.91 12.26
CA ASP A 110 2.18 3.27 12.27
C ASP A 110 2.07 2.27 13.43
N LYS A 111 1.00 2.43 14.23
CA LYS A 111 0.73 1.59 15.41
C LYS A 111 0.51 0.11 15.10
N LYS A 112 0.26 -0.24 13.84
CA LYS A 112 0.12 -1.64 13.38
C LYS A 112 1.47 -2.36 13.30
N HIS A 113 2.58 -1.63 13.26
CA HIS A 113 3.90 -2.21 13.30
C HIS A 113 4.24 -2.75 14.69
N GLN A 114 5.10 -3.75 14.72
CA GLN A 114 5.66 -4.28 15.97
C GLN A 114 7.00 -3.61 16.27
N PRO A 115 7.45 -3.63 17.54
CA PRO A 115 8.80 -3.20 17.85
C PRO A 115 9.81 -3.95 16.96
N GLY A 116 10.62 -3.21 16.19
CA GLY A 116 11.65 -3.78 15.33
C GLY A 116 11.17 -4.39 14.00
N SER A 117 9.86 -4.36 13.66
CA SER A 117 9.38 -4.87 12.38
C SER A 117 8.19 -4.11 11.82
N TYR A 118 8.15 -4.01 10.49
CA TYR A 118 6.99 -3.56 9.74
C TYR A 118 6.02 -4.73 9.54
N ARG A 119 4.74 -4.53 9.85
CA ARG A 119 3.67 -5.48 9.51
C ARG A 119 2.91 -4.96 8.31
N ILE A 120 2.94 -5.70 7.22
CA ILE A 120 2.32 -5.32 5.96
C ILE A 120 1.60 -6.50 5.32
N ILE A 121 0.55 -6.21 4.56
CA ILE A 121 -0.16 -7.18 3.75
C ILE A 121 0.28 -6.99 2.31
N VAL A 122 0.76 -8.05 1.70
CA VAL A 122 1.31 -8.04 0.34
C VAL A 122 0.83 -9.24 -0.46
N PRO A 123 0.88 -9.20 -1.79
CA PRO A 123 0.72 -10.38 -2.62
C PRO A 123 1.82 -11.41 -2.33
N ARG A 124 1.42 -12.66 -2.11
CA ARG A 124 2.35 -13.79 -2.04
C ARG A 124 2.59 -14.39 -3.45
N GLY A 125 3.44 -15.40 -3.54
CA GLY A 125 3.92 -15.98 -4.77
C GLY A 125 2.83 -16.33 -5.81
N ASP A 126 1.68 -16.85 -5.41
CA ASP A 126 0.54 -17.21 -6.26
C ASP A 126 -0.41 -16.03 -6.58
N GLY A 127 -0.12 -14.83 -6.08
CA GLY A 127 -0.98 -13.65 -6.19
C GLY A 127 -2.12 -13.60 -5.17
N GLY A 128 -2.20 -14.54 -4.22
CA GLY A 128 -3.02 -14.41 -3.01
C GLY A 128 -2.42 -13.35 -2.07
N LEU A 129 -3.09 -13.09 -0.95
CA LEU A 129 -2.59 -12.11 0.04
C LEU A 129 -2.00 -12.82 1.26
N GLU A 130 -0.98 -12.22 1.84
CA GLU A 130 -0.39 -12.64 3.10
C GLU A 130 0.01 -11.45 3.96
N LEU A 131 -0.02 -11.64 5.28
CA LEU A 131 0.53 -10.71 6.26
C LEU A 131 1.96 -11.12 6.55
N ILE A 132 2.91 -10.23 6.28
CA ILE A 132 4.32 -10.46 6.56
C ILE A 132 4.87 -9.49 7.59
N SER A 133 5.92 -9.91 8.28
CA SER A 133 6.75 -9.08 9.15
C SER A 133 8.11 -8.87 8.49
N VAL A 134 8.47 -7.62 8.23
CA VAL A 134 9.75 -7.23 7.63
C VAL A 134 10.60 -6.57 8.71
N PRO A 135 11.79 -7.06 9.05
CA PRO A 135 12.67 -6.41 10.02
C PRO A 135 12.97 -4.96 9.63
N LYS A 136 12.89 -4.04 10.59
CA LYS A 136 13.24 -2.63 10.37
C LYS A 136 14.74 -2.53 10.09
N SER A 137 15.08 -2.00 8.93
CA SER A 137 16.45 -1.77 8.46
C SER A 137 16.46 -0.71 7.37
N ASP A 138 17.62 -0.09 7.12
CA ASP A 138 17.79 0.87 6.02
C ASP A 138 17.44 0.24 4.67
N LYS A 139 17.83 -1.04 4.47
CA LYS A 139 17.46 -1.77 3.26
C LYS A 139 15.94 -1.87 3.10
N ALA A 140 15.22 -2.29 4.14
CA ALA A 140 13.77 -2.41 4.09
C ALA A 140 13.12 -1.05 3.82
N ARG A 141 13.62 0.02 4.45
CA ARG A 141 13.14 1.39 4.23
C ARG A 141 13.37 1.84 2.78
N CYS A 142 14.55 1.57 2.22
CA CYS A 142 14.84 1.84 0.81
C CYS A 142 13.91 1.05 -0.13
N ASP A 143 13.65 -0.24 0.16
CA ASP A 143 12.75 -1.07 -0.63
C ASP A 143 11.32 -0.51 -0.62
N PHE A 144 10.83 0.01 0.52
CA PHE A 144 9.53 0.67 0.61
C PHE A 144 9.48 1.99 -0.15
N VAL A 145 10.47 2.86 0.01
CA VAL A 145 10.56 4.11 -0.76
C VAL A 145 10.51 3.82 -2.26
N ALA A 146 11.28 2.85 -2.72
CA ALA A 146 11.29 2.46 -4.12
C ALA A 146 9.95 1.87 -4.60
N ALA A 147 9.21 1.18 -3.71
CA ALA A 147 7.86 0.70 -4.02
C ALA A 147 6.85 1.86 -4.11
N PHE A 148 6.92 2.84 -3.21
CA PHE A 148 6.13 4.07 -3.29
C PHE A 148 6.40 4.84 -4.59
N GLU A 149 7.67 5.08 -4.93
CA GLU A 149 8.05 5.77 -6.17
C GLU A 149 7.52 5.06 -7.41
N ALA A 150 7.67 3.71 -7.46
CA ALA A 150 7.20 2.92 -8.58
C ALA A 150 5.67 2.95 -8.71
N ALA A 151 4.93 2.89 -7.60
CA ALA A 151 3.48 2.96 -7.59
C ALA A 151 2.96 4.33 -8.02
N LEU A 152 3.52 5.41 -7.45
CA LEU A 152 3.12 6.79 -7.75
C LEU A 152 3.50 7.19 -9.18
N GLY A 153 4.63 6.68 -9.69
CA GLY A 153 5.05 6.90 -11.08
C GLY A 153 4.12 6.29 -12.14
N GLN A 154 3.21 5.39 -11.75
CA GLN A 154 2.21 4.80 -12.67
C GLN A 154 0.95 5.66 -12.85
N ILE A 155 0.81 6.72 -12.08
CA ILE A 155 -0.34 7.62 -12.11
C ILE A 155 0.17 9.05 -12.26
N PRO A 156 -0.58 9.94 -12.94
CA PRO A 156 -0.18 11.34 -13.13
C PRO A 156 -0.40 12.16 -11.87
N TRP A 157 0.29 11.80 -10.78
CA TRP A 157 0.15 12.42 -9.48
C TRP A 157 1.46 13.10 -9.07
N PRO A 158 1.44 14.36 -8.62
CA PRO A 158 2.66 15.03 -8.19
C PRO A 158 3.16 14.45 -6.86
N PHE A 159 4.41 14.06 -6.82
CA PHE A 159 5.09 13.64 -5.59
C PHE A 159 6.54 14.14 -5.58
N SER A 160 7.07 14.37 -4.39
CA SER A 160 8.48 14.70 -4.17
C SER A 160 9.23 13.50 -3.57
N ARG A 161 10.50 13.36 -3.94
CA ARG A 161 11.37 12.32 -3.40
C ARG A 161 12.00 12.81 -2.08
N PRO A 162 12.23 11.91 -1.12
CA PRO A 162 13.00 12.27 0.06
C PRO A 162 14.43 12.65 -0.34
N GLU A 163 15.01 13.63 0.31
CA GLU A 163 16.43 13.95 0.11
C GLU A 163 17.30 12.74 0.46
N ARG A 164 18.33 12.46 -0.38
CA ARG A 164 19.21 11.30 -0.21
C ARG A 164 19.89 11.22 1.16
N ALA A 165 20.05 12.36 1.85
CA ALA A 165 20.64 12.44 3.19
C ALA A 165 19.73 11.81 4.28
N ALA A 166 18.42 11.75 4.09
CA ALA A 166 17.47 11.18 5.04
C ALA A 166 17.38 9.63 4.98
N LEU A 167 18.04 9.02 4.00
CA LEU A 167 18.05 7.56 3.82
C LEU A 167 19.25 6.88 4.52
N ALA A 168 20.19 7.66 5.06
CA ALA A 168 21.46 7.19 5.62
C ALA A 168 21.62 7.47 7.14
N SER A 169 20.52 7.82 7.83
CA SER A 169 20.53 8.10 9.27
C SER A 169 19.71 7.03 10.05
#